data_56fb51374e0dcc169164cb45dbb5b2cf
#
_entry.id   56fb51374e0dcc169164cb45dbb5b2cf
#
_cell.length_a   1.000
_cell.length_b   1.000
_cell.length_c   1.000
_cell.angle_alpha   90.00
_cell.angle_beta   90.00
_cell.angle_gamma   90.00
#
_symmetry.space_group_name_H-M   'P 1'
#
loop_
_entity.id
_entity.type
_entity.pdbx_description
1 polymer ?
#
loop_
_entity_poly.entity_id
_entity_poly.type
_entity_poly.pdbx_seq_one_letter_code
_entity_poly.pdbx_strand_id
1 'polypeptide(L)'
;TPVIIAISVVIGILIGTFYAKHFAGNRLGIINGSSNKLNALLRIVDDQYVDTVNMTDLVEKAMPQILAELDPHSTYIPAQNLEEVNSELEGSFSGIGIQFTIQYDTIHVNAVIPGGPSEKVGLMAGDRIVTLDDSLFVGKEVTNERAMRKLKGPKGSQVKLGIKRATEKDLINFTITRGDIPQNTIDAAYMLNDDFGYIQISKFGRTSHVELLNALAQLNHKNCKGLIIDIRGN
;
A
#
# COMPACT_ATOMS: atom_id res chain seq x y z
N THR A 1 -34.71 39.64 -42.92
CA THR A 1 -33.94 39.34 -41.71
C THR A 1 -34.08 37.89 -41.19
N PRO A 2 -35.28 37.22 -41.11
CA PRO A 2 -35.37 35.85 -40.59
C PRO A 2 -34.61 34.80 -41.44
N VAL A 3 -34.55 34.97 -42.76
CA VAL A 3 -33.81 34.11 -43.67
C VAL A 3 -32.30 34.10 -43.41
N ILE A 4 -31.73 35.25 -43.14
CA ILE A 4 -30.31 35.40 -42.83
C ILE A 4 -29.96 34.68 -41.53
N ILE A 5 -30.80 34.80 -40.53
CA ILE A 5 -30.63 34.09 -39.25
C ILE A 5 -30.68 32.58 -39.43
N ALA A 6 -31.68 32.09 -40.20
CA ALA A 6 -31.80 30.67 -40.48
C ALA A 6 -30.55 30.10 -41.23
N ILE A 7 -30.06 30.82 -42.22
CA ILE A 7 -28.81 30.45 -42.95
C ILE A 7 -27.60 30.41 -42.01
N SER A 8 -27.46 31.42 -41.14
CA SER A 8 -26.34 31.46 -40.16
C SER A 8 -26.36 30.32 -39.19
N VAL A 9 -27.54 29.90 -38.72
CA VAL A 9 -27.71 28.73 -37.82
C VAL A 9 -27.34 27.43 -38.55
N VAL A 10 -27.81 27.25 -39.80
CA VAL A 10 -27.45 26.04 -40.58
C VAL A 10 -25.95 25.96 -40.86
N ILE A 11 -25.32 27.07 -41.21
CA ILE A 11 -23.82 27.15 -41.42
C ILE A 11 -23.09 26.87 -40.09
N GLY A 12 -23.57 27.40 -38.99
CA GLY A 12 -22.98 27.11 -37.65
C GLY A 12 -23.06 25.63 -37.26
N ILE A 13 -24.19 24.98 -37.53
CA ILE A 13 -24.38 23.54 -37.30
C ILE A 13 -23.45 22.71 -38.21
N LEU A 14 -23.34 23.07 -39.47
CA LEU A 14 -22.49 22.37 -40.45
C LEU A 14 -20.98 22.51 -40.07
N ILE A 15 -20.55 23.70 -39.70
CA ILE A 15 -19.18 23.95 -39.23
C ILE A 15 -18.93 23.20 -37.92
N GLY A 16 -19.88 23.25 -36.96
CA GLY A 16 -19.76 22.55 -35.68
C GLY A 16 -19.69 21.03 -35.83
N THR A 17 -20.50 20.44 -36.70
CA THR A 17 -20.47 19.00 -36.98
C THR A 17 -19.21 18.57 -37.73
N PHE A 18 -18.71 19.40 -38.65
CA PHE A 18 -17.45 19.18 -39.36
C PHE A 18 -16.26 19.24 -38.39
N TYR A 19 -16.24 20.23 -37.52
CA TYR A 19 -15.20 20.39 -36.50
C TYR A 19 -15.21 19.24 -35.47
N ALA A 20 -16.40 18.84 -35.02
CA ALA A 20 -16.55 17.71 -34.11
C ALA A 20 -16.09 16.40 -34.75
N LYS A 21 -16.42 16.14 -36.01
CA LYS A 21 -15.95 14.95 -36.75
C LYS A 21 -14.44 14.96 -37.01
N HIS A 22 -13.86 16.12 -37.31
CA HIS A 22 -12.46 16.21 -37.71
C HIS A 22 -11.48 16.27 -36.53
N PHE A 23 -11.84 16.96 -35.46
CA PHE A 23 -10.99 17.14 -34.28
C PHE A 23 -11.24 16.16 -33.13
N ALA A 24 -12.49 15.69 -32.92
CA ALA A 24 -12.82 14.69 -31.90
C ALA A 24 -12.70 13.25 -32.44
N GLY A 25 -12.74 13.07 -33.77
CA GLY A 25 -12.98 11.75 -34.37
C GLY A 25 -11.81 10.76 -34.38
N ASN A 26 -10.55 11.23 -34.37
CA ASN A 26 -9.45 10.29 -34.59
C ASN A 26 -8.79 9.72 -33.31
N ARG A 27 -8.81 10.45 -32.22
CA ARG A 27 -8.30 9.87 -30.94
C ARG A 27 -9.33 8.98 -30.24
N LEU A 28 -10.61 9.35 -30.28
CA LEU A 28 -11.69 8.54 -29.75
C LEU A 28 -12.02 7.31 -30.62
N GLY A 29 -11.79 7.39 -31.93
CA GLY A 29 -12.05 6.27 -32.86
C GLY A 29 -11.06 5.11 -32.73
N ILE A 30 -9.79 5.39 -32.40
CA ILE A 30 -8.78 4.34 -32.16
C ILE A 30 -9.03 3.65 -30.82
N ILE A 31 -9.44 4.41 -29.79
CA ILE A 31 -9.82 3.87 -28.50
C ILE A 31 -11.10 3.05 -28.61
N ASN A 32 -12.08 3.47 -29.43
CA ASN A 32 -13.33 2.74 -29.63
C ASN A 32 -13.17 1.38 -30.35
N GLY A 33 -12.17 1.20 -31.20
CA GLY A 33 -11.95 -0.06 -31.92
C GLY A 33 -11.44 -1.21 -31.04
N SER A 34 -10.49 -0.93 -30.13
CA SER A 34 -9.86 -1.92 -29.26
C SER A 34 -10.66 -2.11 -27.95
N SER A 35 -11.20 -1.05 -27.36
CA SER A 35 -12.05 -1.12 -26.17
C SER A 35 -13.37 -1.83 -26.46
N ASN A 36 -13.89 -1.76 -27.67
CA ASN A 36 -15.06 -2.53 -28.06
C ASN A 36 -14.84 -4.05 -28.03
N LYS A 37 -13.66 -4.54 -28.39
CA LYS A 37 -13.37 -5.99 -28.33
C LYS A 37 -13.30 -6.51 -26.90
N LEU A 38 -12.63 -5.77 -26.01
CA LEU A 38 -12.55 -6.15 -24.61
C LEU A 38 -13.94 -6.10 -23.94
N ASN A 39 -14.68 -5.02 -24.17
CA ASN A 39 -16.05 -4.91 -23.65
C ASN A 39 -16.99 -5.97 -24.23
N ALA A 40 -16.87 -6.32 -25.52
CA ALA A 40 -17.64 -7.39 -26.12
C ALA A 40 -17.30 -8.75 -25.52
N LEU A 41 -16.00 -9.03 -25.28
CA LEU A 41 -15.57 -10.25 -24.59
C LEU A 41 -16.17 -10.34 -23.19
N LEU A 42 -16.07 -9.27 -22.40
CA LEU A 42 -16.62 -9.24 -21.04
C LEU A 42 -18.14 -9.46 -21.04
N ARG A 43 -18.88 -8.88 -21.99
CA ARG A 43 -20.31 -9.12 -22.14
C ARG A 43 -20.64 -10.57 -22.51
N ILE A 44 -19.87 -11.17 -23.43
CA ILE A 44 -20.06 -12.59 -23.80
C ILE A 44 -19.83 -13.49 -22.57
N VAL A 45 -18.81 -13.18 -21.76
CA VAL A 45 -18.56 -13.94 -20.52
C VAL A 45 -19.71 -13.76 -19.53
N ASP A 46 -20.19 -12.54 -19.33
CA ASP A 46 -21.31 -12.25 -18.43
C ASP A 46 -22.61 -12.94 -18.86
N ASP A 47 -22.92 -12.91 -20.18
CA ASP A 47 -24.18 -13.39 -20.73
C ASP A 47 -24.20 -14.89 -21.04
N GLN A 48 -23.06 -15.49 -21.41
CA GLN A 48 -23.03 -16.82 -22.06
C GLN A 48 -22.09 -17.82 -21.36
N TYR A 49 -21.35 -17.44 -20.32
CA TYR A 49 -20.50 -18.41 -19.64
C TYR A 49 -21.33 -19.41 -18.84
N VAL A 50 -20.87 -20.66 -18.79
CA VAL A 50 -21.63 -21.78 -18.19
C VAL A 50 -21.88 -21.60 -16.70
N ASP A 51 -20.91 -20.99 -15.98
CA ASP A 51 -21.00 -20.72 -14.55
C ASP A 51 -21.16 -19.21 -14.28
N THR A 52 -21.75 -18.86 -13.13
CA THR A 52 -21.86 -17.47 -12.72
C THR A 52 -20.48 -16.88 -12.41
N VAL A 53 -20.10 -15.84 -13.12
CA VAL A 53 -18.81 -15.14 -12.96
C VAL A 53 -19.02 -13.82 -12.25
N ASN A 54 -18.21 -13.55 -11.23
CA ASN A 54 -18.11 -12.21 -10.66
C ASN A 54 -17.29 -11.32 -11.60
N MET A 55 -17.97 -10.48 -12.37
CA MET A 55 -17.32 -9.62 -13.38
C MET A 55 -16.35 -8.62 -12.75
N THR A 56 -16.63 -8.13 -11.54
CA THR A 56 -15.73 -7.23 -10.83
C THR A 56 -14.40 -7.93 -10.51
N ASP A 57 -14.46 -9.12 -9.94
CA ASP A 57 -13.26 -9.90 -9.63
C ASP A 57 -12.48 -10.32 -10.88
N LEU A 58 -13.18 -10.62 -11.96
CA LEU A 58 -12.57 -10.95 -13.25
C LEU A 58 -11.78 -9.76 -13.80
N VAL A 59 -12.36 -8.57 -13.80
CA VAL A 59 -11.72 -7.34 -14.27
C VAL A 59 -10.53 -6.98 -13.37
N GLU A 60 -10.70 -7.01 -12.05
CA GLU A 60 -9.62 -6.74 -11.09
C GLU A 60 -8.40 -7.66 -11.31
N LYS A 61 -8.64 -8.95 -11.61
CA LYS A 61 -7.56 -9.91 -11.92
C LYS A 61 -6.94 -9.72 -13.30
N ALA A 62 -7.68 -9.16 -14.25
CA ALA A 62 -7.19 -8.92 -15.61
C ALA A 62 -6.34 -7.64 -15.72
N MET A 63 -6.60 -6.63 -14.89
CA MET A 63 -5.91 -5.33 -14.95
C MET A 63 -4.38 -5.45 -14.80
N PRO A 64 -3.83 -6.21 -13.84
CA PRO A 64 -2.38 -6.42 -13.75
C PRO A 64 -1.78 -7.05 -15.01
N GLN A 65 -2.49 -8.02 -15.61
CA GLN A 65 -2.02 -8.72 -16.81
C GLN A 65 -1.96 -7.79 -18.02
N ILE A 66 -2.96 -6.90 -18.16
CA ILE A 66 -2.98 -5.92 -19.24
C ILE A 66 -1.82 -4.93 -19.11
N LEU A 67 -1.53 -4.47 -17.87
CA LEU A 67 -0.45 -3.52 -17.63
C LEU A 67 0.94 -4.16 -17.72
N ALA A 68 1.07 -5.46 -17.45
CA ALA A 68 2.32 -6.20 -17.58
C ALA A 68 2.86 -6.23 -19.03
N GLU A 69 2.01 -5.97 -20.03
CA GLU A 69 2.40 -5.85 -21.44
C GLU A 69 3.03 -4.48 -21.78
N LEU A 70 3.02 -3.51 -20.86
CA LEU A 70 3.56 -2.17 -21.10
C LEU A 70 5.04 -2.11 -20.70
N ASP A 71 5.32 -1.78 -19.47
CA ASP A 71 6.69 -1.66 -18.95
C ASP A 71 6.73 -2.11 -17.46
N PRO A 72 7.92 -2.41 -16.93
CA PRO A 72 8.07 -2.88 -15.54
C PRO A 72 7.59 -1.90 -14.46
N HIS A 73 7.39 -0.62 -14.81
CA HIS A 73 6.97 0.43 -13.88
C HIS A 73 5.46 0.67 -13.90
N SER A 74 4.76 0.09 -14.89
CA SER A 74 3.30 0.18 -14.99
C SER A 74 2.63 -0.87 -14.12
N THR A 75 2.12 -0.45 -12.97
CA THR A 75 1.51 -1.37 -11.98
C THR A 75 0.08 -0.95 -11.67
N TYR A 76 -0.84 -1.92 -11.60
CA TYR A 76 -2.19 -1.71 -11.12
C TYR A 76 -2.24 -1.88 -9.61
N ILE A 77 -2.79 -0.89 -8.91
CA ILE A 77 -3.03 -0.94 -7.48
C ILE A 77 -4.53 -1.06 -7.25
N PRO A 78 -5.04 -2.23 -6.82
CA PRO A 78 -6.44 -2.38 -6.46
C PRO A 78 -6.86 -1.40 -5.35
N ALA A 79 -8.11 -0.93 -5.38
CA ALA A 79 -8.63 0.02 -4.40
C ALA A 79 -8.46 -0.44 -2.94
N GLN A 80 -8.55 -1.75 -2.70
CA GLN A 80 -8.34 -2.36 -1.38
C GLN A 80 -6.88 -2.29 -0.89
N ASN A 81 -5.90 -2.13 -1.78
CA ASN A 81 -4.47 -2.04 -1.44
C ASN A 81 -3.96 -0.59 -1.46
N LEU A 82 -4.80 0.36 -1.89
CA LEU A 82 -4.41 1.76 -2.05
C LEU A 82 -3.95 2.38 -0.71
N GLU A 83 -4.64 2.07 0.39
CA GLU A 83 -4.28 2.56 1.73
C GLU A 83 -2.91 2.02 2.18
N GLU A 84 -2.61 0.77 1.87
CA GLU A 84 -1.32 0.15 2.19
C GLU A 84 -0.18 0.80 1.42
N VAL A 85 -0.32 0.97 0.10
CA VAL A 85 0.68 1.64 -0.75
C VAL A 85 0.88 3.09 -0.32
N ASN A 86 -0.21 3.82 -0.05
CA ASN A 86 -0.10 5.20 0.43
C ASN A 86 0.61 5.28 1.78
N SER A 87 0.33 4.37 2.71
CA SER A 87 0.99 4.35 4.02
C SER A 87 2.49 4.06 3.92
N GLU A 88 2.92 3.22 2.99
CA GLU A 88 4.34 2.98 2.71
C GLU A 88 5.04 4.24 2.19
N LEU A 89 4.39 4.98 1.30
CA LEU A 89 4.91 6.25 0.78
C LEU A 89 4.92 7.36 1.84
N GLU A 90 3.97 7.36 2.76
CA GLU A 90 3.88 8.35 3.85
C GLU A 90 4.89 8.11 4.97
N GLY A 91 5.59 6.97 4.97
CA GLY A 91 6.59 6.62 5.97
C GLY A 91 6.00 6.27 7.34
N SER A 92 4.70 5.96 7.39
CA SER A 92 4.03 5.45 8.58
C SER A 92 2.77 4.67 8.20
N PHE A 93 2.44 3.67 8.99
CA PHE A 93 1.17 2.97 8.88
C PHE A 93 0.46 2.91 10.24
N SER A 94 -0.84 2.73 10.22
CA SER A 94 -1.60 2.59 11.47
C SER A 94 -1.73 1.13 11.87
N GLY A 95 -1.35 0.83 13.11
CA GLY A 95 -1.38 -0.52 13.65
C GLY A 95 -1.03 -0.59 15.13
N ILE A 96 -0.68 -1.78 15.60
CA ILE A 96 -0.34 -2.01 17.00
C ILE A 96 1.16 -1.86 17.31
N GLY A 97 2.04 -1.85 16.31
CA GLY A 97 3.49 -1.63 16.50
C GLY A 97 4.24 -2.83 17.04
N ILE A 98 4.18 -3.96 16.34
CA ILE A 98 4.98 -5.15 16.63
C ILE A 98 5.64 -5.69 15.36
N GLN A 99 6.75 -6.38 15.54
CA GLN A 99 7.31 -7.32 14.57
C GLN A 99 6.96 -8.73 15.03
N PHE A 100 6.48 -9.56 14.12
CA PHE A 100 6.04 -10.91 14.46
C PHE A 100 6.44 -11.94 13.41
N THR A 101 6.45 -13.18 13.80
CA THR A 101 6.51 -14.36 12.91
C THR A 101 5.38 -15.31 13.27
N ILE A 102 4.97 -16.13 12.30
CA ILE A 102 4.04 -17.21 12.55
C ILE A 102 4.84 -18.50 12.75
N GLN A 103 4.72 -19.08 13.95
CA GLN A 103 5.33 -20.34 14.28
C GLN A 103 4.29 -21.24 14.98
N TYR A 104 4.25 -22.50 14.60
CA TYR A 104 3.28 -23.47 15.16
C TYR A 104 1.85 -22.91 15.12
N ASP A 105 1.45 -22.40 13.94
CA ASP A 105 0.12 -21.86 13.70
C ASP A 105 -0.32 -20.72 14.66
N THR A 106 0.66 -19.98 15.20
CA THR A 106 0.42 -18.92 16.20
C THR A 106 1.32 -17.72 15.90
N ILE A 107 0.84 -16.51 16.16
CA ILE A 107 1.62 -15.28 16.04
C ILE A 107 2.57 -15.15 17.24
N HIS A 108 3.86 -15.12 16.99
CA HIS A 108 4.91 -14.85 17.97
C HIS A 108 5.44 -13.42 17.80
N VAL A 109 5.40 -12.64 18.86
CA VAL A 109 5.95 -11.28 18.90
C VAL A 109 7.47 -11.37 18.99
N ASN A 110 8.18 -10.96 17.96
CA ASN A 110 9.64 -10.93 17.93
C ASN A 110 10.20 -9.66 18.58
N ALA A 111 9.54 -8.52 18.30
CA ALA A 111 9.90 -7.24 18.87
C ALA A 111 8.68 -6.33 18.97
N VAL A 112 8.70 -5.41 19.91
CA VAL A 112 7.75 -4.31 20.05
C VAL A 112 8.42 -3.03 19.61
N ILE A 113 7.74 -2.23 18.78
CA ILE A 113 8.31 -0.98 18.27
C ILE A 113 8.34 0.07 19.38
N PRO A 114 9.51 0.65 19.68
CA PRO A 114 9.65 1.65 20.73
C PRO A 114 8.73 2.86 20.51
N GLY A 115 8.09 3.33 21.58
CA GLY A 115 7.10 4.41 21.52
C GLY A 115 5.75 4.03 20.93
N GLY A 116 5.62 2.81 20.42
CA GLY A 116 4.41 2.29 19.77
C GLY A 116 3.28 1.96 20.74
N PRO A 117 2.07 1.69 20.19
CA PRO A 117 0.89 1.35 20.99
C PRO A 117 1.06 0.10 21.86
N SER A 118 1.71 -0.93 21.34
CA SER A 118 1.91 -2.21 22.06
C SER A 118 2.87 -2.06 23.24
N GLU A 119 3.90 -1.24 23.13
CA GLU A 119 4.82 -0.97 24.23
C GLU A 119 4.09 -0.29 25.41
N LYS A 120 3.21 0.67 25.09
CA LYS A 120 2.45 1.42 26.11
C LYS A 120 1.56 0.55 26.98
N VAL A 121 1.08 -0.57 26.44
CA VAL A 121 0.24 -1.52 27.19
C VAL A 121 1.04 -2.66 27.82
N GLY A 122 2.36 -2.74 27.58
CA GLY A 122 3.23 -3.74 28.20
C GLY A 122 3.31 -5.07 27.42
N LEU A 123 3.03 -5.08 26.13
CA LEU A 123 3.32 -6.23 25.27
C LEU A 123 4.84 -6.39 25.14
N MET A 124 5.33 -7.61 25.08
CA MET A 124 6.77 -7.92 25.12
C MET A 124 7.17 -8.88 23.99
N ALA A 125 8.43 -8.85 23.61
CA ALA A 125 9.02 -9.90 22.79
C ALA A 125 8.88 -11.27 23.46
N GLY A 126 8.55 -12.30 22.69
CA GLY A 126 8.27 -13.65 23.19
C GLY A 126 6.78 -13.92 23.52
N ASP A 127 5.95 -12.89 23.55
CA ASP A 127 4.50 -13.05 23.70
C ASP A 127 3.89 -13.77 22.49
N ARG A 128 2.87 -14.60 22.73
CA ARG A 128 2.12 -15.29 21.66
C ARG A 128 0.69 -14.80 21.65
N ILE A 129 0.22 -14.33 20.48
CA ILE A 129 -1.16 -13.88 20.32
C ILE A 129 -2.02 -15.12 20.05
N VAL A 130 -2.94 -15.39 20.96
CA VAL A 130 -3.82 -16.59 20.92
C VAL A 130 -5.25 -16.20 20.55
N THR A 131 -5.73 -15.05 21.05
CA THR A 131 -7.05 -14.53 20.68
C THR A 131 -6.95 -13.12 20.13
N LEU A 132 -7.90 -12.79 19.26
CA LEU A 132 -8.03 -11.48 18.65
C LEU A 132 -9.51 -11.12 18.59
N ASP A 133 -9.88 -9.98 19.21
CA ASP A 133 -11.28 -9.54 19.37
C ASP A 133 -12.19 -10.65 19.93
N ASP A 134 -11.78 -11.21 21.06
CA ASP A 134 -12.46 -12.27 21.79
C ASP A 134 -12.63 -13.59 21.00
N SER A 135 -12.02 -13.71 19.81
CA SER A 135 -12.06 -14.92 18.98
C SER A 135 -10.71 -15.64 18.98
N LEU A 136 -10.72 -16.96 18.96
CA LEU A 136 -9.50 -17.76 18.86
C LEU A 136 -8.79 -17.45 17.52
N PHE A 137 -7.51 -17.12 17.60
CA PHE A 137 -6.69 -16.76 16.42
C PHE A 137 -5.42 -17.61 16.37
N VAL A 138 -5.64 -18.92 16.23
CA VAL A 138 -4.59 -19.96 16.10
C VAL A 138 -5.03 -20.98 15.06
N GLY A 139 -4.09 -21.76 14.56
CA GLY A 139 -4.34 -22.82 13.57
C GLY A 139 -3.87 -22.47 12.18
N LYS A 140 -4.02 -23.42 11.26
CA LYS A 140 -3.50 -23.33 9.86
C LYS A 140 -4.04 -22.15 9.05
N GLU A 141 -5.12 -21.54 9.50
CA GLU A 141 -5.71 -20.36 8.85
C GLU A 141 -5.00 -19.04 9.21
N VAL A 142 -4.05 -19.06 10.15
CA VAL A 142 -3.28 -17.89 10.53
C VAL A 142 -2.16 -17.72 9.51
N THR A 143 -2.36 -16.81 8.58
CA THR A 143 -1.36 -16.39 7.58
C THR A 143 -0.84 -15.01 7.92
N ASN A 144 0.36 -14.66 7.41
CA ASN A 144 0.93 -13.31 7.58
C ASN A 144 -0.05 -12.23 7.10
N GLU A 145 -0.67 -12.44 5.96
CA GLU A 145 -1.62 -11.51 5.36
C GLU A 145 -2.86 -11.32 6.25
N ARG A 146 -3.42 -12.43 6.78
CA ARG A 146 -4.58 -12.37 7.69
C ARG A 146 -4.22 -11.70 9.01
N ALA A 147 -3.04 -11.99 9.56
CA ALA A 147 -2.52 -11.35 10.76
C ALA A 147 -2.33 -9.85 10.56
N MET A 148 -1.63 -9.45 9.48
CA MET A 148 -1.42 -8.05 9.13
C MET A 148 -2.75 -7.28 9.00
N ARG A 149 -3.72 -7.83 8.26
CA ARG A 149 -5.03 -7.21 8.06
C ARG A 149 -5.80 -7.01 9.37
N LYS A 150 -5.63 -7.91 10.34
CA LYS A 150 -6.30 -7.83 11.64
C LYS A 150 -5.59 -6.91 12.63
N LEU A 151 -4.26 -6.87 12.60
CA LEU A 151 -3.44 -6.07 13.51
C LEU A 151 -3.30 -4.62 13.05
N LYS A 152 -3.25 -4.36 11.73
CA LYS A 152 -3.42 -3.03 11.12
C LYS A 152 -4.89 -2.58 11.24
N GLY A 153 -5.14 -1.31 11.04
CA GLY A 153 -6.48 -0.72 10.98
C GLY A 153 -6.46 0.77 11.24
N PRO A 154 -7.62 1.46 11.14
CA PRO A 154 -7.70 2.90 11.28
C PRO A 154 -7.09 3.39 12.60
N LYS A 155 -6.35 4.49 12.54
CA LYS A 155 -5.79 5.17 13.72
C LYS A 155 -6.91 5.47 14.73
N GLY A 156 -6.66 5.18 16.00
CA GLY A 156 -7.63 5.35 17.08
C GLY A 156 -8.61 4.20 17.27
N SER A 157 -8.69 3.25 16.32
CA SER A 157 -9.47 2.03 16.52
C SER A 157 -8.80 1.11 17.55
N GLN A 158 -9.58 0.29 18.21
CA GLN A 158 -9.08 -0.64 19.23
C GLN A 158 -9.05 -2.07 18.69
N VAL A 159 -8.15 -2.87 19.24
CA VAL A 159 -8.10 -4.32 19.07
C VAL A 159 -7.83 -4.96 20.43
N LYS A 160 -8.50 -6.05 20.71
CA LYS A 160 -8.31 -6.84 21.93
C LYS A 160 -7.44 -8.05 21.60
N LEU A 161 -6.39 -8.26 22.36
CA LEU A 161 -5.48 -9.40 22.21
C LEU A 161 -5.46 -10.23 23.48
N GLY A 162 -5.65 -11.55 23.35
CA GLY A 162 -5.33 -12.48 24.41
C GLY A 162 -3.96 -13.11 24.17
N ILE A 163 -3.07 -12.89 25.10
CA ILE A 163 -1.66 -13.20 25.01
C ILE A 163 -1.29 -14.35 25.93
N LYS A 164 -0.59 -15.34 25.38
CA LYS A 164 0.08 -16.36 26.20
C LYS A 164 1.55 -15.97 26.37
N ARG A 165 1.91 -15.65 27.60
CA ARG A 165 3.28 -15.34 28.04
C ARG A 165 3.85 -16.55 28.77
N ALA A 166 5.13 -16.88 28.57
CA ALA A 166 5.73 -18.07 29.16
C ALA A 166 5.77 -18.04 30.70
N THR A 167 5.84 -16.85 31.28
CA THR A 167 5.85 -16.64 32.74
C THR A 167 4.48 -16.71 33.40
N GLU A 168 3.38 -16.69 32.61
CA GLU A 168 2.03 -16.60 33.12
C GLU A 168 1.23 -17.89 32.81
N LYS A 169 0.42 -18.34 33.77
CA LYS A 169 -0.43 -19.53 33.59
C LYS A 169 -1.65 -19.20 32.71
N ASP A 170 -2.26 -18.06 32.96
CA ASP A 170 -3.47 -17.60 32.28
C ASP A 170 -3.17 -16.69 31.09
N LEU A 171 -4.18 -16.43 30.25
CA LEU A 171 -4.08 -15.47 29.17
C LEU A 171 -4.11 -14.03 29.74
N ILE A 172 -3.19 -13.21 29.27
CA ILE A 172 -3.17 -11.79 29.57
C ILE A 172 -3.96 -11.07 28.47
N ASN A 173 -4.94 -10.28 28.83
CA ASN A 173 -5.74 -9.52 27.89
C ASN A 173 -5.22 -8.08 27.76
N PHE A 174 -4.92 -7.65 26.55
CA PHE A 174 -4.55 -6.28 26.22
C PHE A 174 -5.58 -5.66 25.30
N THR A 175 -5.99 -4.42 25.57
CA THR A 175 -6.72 -3.58 24.61
C THR A 175 -5.76 -2.54 24.08
N ILE A 176 -5.48 -2.62 22.80
CA ILE A 176 -4.49 -1.75 22.14
C ILE A 176 -5.23 -0.78 21.23
N THR A 177 -5.02 0.52 21.42
CA THR A 177 -5.48 1.54 20.49
C THR A 177 -4.46 1.71 19.37
N ARG A 178 -4.86 1.42 18.12
CA ARG A 178 -3.97 1.54 16.95
C ARG A 178 -3.49 2.96 16.79
N GLY A 179 -2.23 3.12 16.45
CA GLY A 179 -1.58 4.41 16.26
C GLY A 179 -0.59 4.38 15.10
N ASP A 180 -0.01 5.53 14.78
CA ASP A 180 0.99 5.64 13.74
C ASP A 180 2.27 4.91 14.16
N ILE A 181 2.70 4.02 13.31
CA ILE A 181 3.94 3.27 13.45
C ILE A 181 4.92 3.83 12.43
N PRO A 182 5.98 4.53 12.86
CA PRO A 182 6.93 5.11 11.93
C PRO A 182 7.65 4.00 11.15
N GLN A 183 7.80 4.21 9.88
CA GLN A 183 8.62 3.41 8.99
C GLN A 183 9.79 4.27 8.52
N ASN A 184 10.94 4.07 9.12
CA ASN A 184 12.12 4.77 8.68
C ASN A 184 12.49 4.34 7.26
N THR A 185 12.99 5.27 6.49
CA THR A 185 13.53 5.03 5.14
C THR A 185 15.04 4.89 5.18
N ILE A 186 15.66 5.32 6.29
CA ILE A 186 17.08 5.17 6.60
C ILE A 186 17.23 4.20 7.77
N ASP A 187 17.76 3.01 7.47
CA ASP A 187 17.93 1.95 8.45
C ASP A 187 19.21 2.11 9.26
N ALA A 188 20.24 2.73 8.68
CA ALA A 188 21.51 2.92 9.34
C ALA A 188 22.18 4.22 8.91
N ALA A 189 22.74 4.95 9.88
CA ALA A 189 23.58 6.13 9.67
C ALA A 189 24.67 6.18 10.76
N TYR A 190 25.92 5.89 10.41
CA TYR A 190 27.03 5.87 11.36
C TYR A 190 28.38 6.12 10.69
N MET A 191 29.41 6.42 11.49
CA MET A 191 30.77 6.51 11.00
C MET A 191 31.38 5.10 10.89
N LEU A 192 31.88 4.75 9.71
CA LEU A 192 32.64 3.51 9.48
C LEU A 192 34.05 3.58 10.12
N ASN A 193 34.65 4.76 10.06
CA ASN A 193 35.93 5.09 10.66
C ASN A 193 35.98 6.60 10.94
N ASP A 194 37.15 7.15 11.27
CA ASP A 194 37.30 8.57 11.61
C ASP A 194 36.99 9.52 10.45
N ASP A 195 37.02 9.04 9.18
CA ASP A 195 36.93 9.87 8.01
C ASP A 195 35.65 9.62 7.19
N PHE A 196 35.08 8.41 7.23
CA PHE A 196 34.01 8.00 6.34
C PHE A 196 32.72 7.64 7.08
N GLY A 197 31.60 8.23 6.62
CA GLY A 197 30.27 7.89 7.07
C GLY A 197 29.58 6.91 6.14
N TYR A 198 28.61 6.19 6.67
CA TYR A 198 27.75 5.25 5.96
C TYR A 198 26.30 5.57 6.26
N ILE A 199 25.48 5.61 5.18
CA ILE A 199 24.04 5.76 5.25
C ILE A 199 23.41 4.68 4.39
N GLN A 200 22.48 3.91 4.95
CA GLN A 200 21.67 2.93 4.23
C GLN A 200 20.26 3.45 4.05
N ILE A 201 19.84 3.59 2.79
CA ILE A 201 18.48 3.98 2.40
C ILE A 201 17.78 2.72 1.91
N SER A 202 16.87 2.16 2.71
CA SER A 202 16.17 0.91 2.40
C SER A 202 14.95 1.10 1.51
N LYS A 203 14.39 2.32 1.48
CA LYS A 203 13.26 2.69 0.62
C LYS A 203 13.19 4.19 0.43
N PHE A 204 12.46 4.63 -0.60
CA PHE A 204 12.14 6.04 -0.82
C PHE A 204 10.68 6.31 -0.46
N GLY A 205 10.47 7.34 0.37
CA GLY A 205 9.16 7.80 0.82
C GLY A 205 9.18 9.31 1.06
N ARG A 206 8.07 9.86 1.53
CA ARG A 206 7.95 11.30 1.82
C ARG A 206 8.89 11.77 2.93
N THR A 207 9.24 10.88 3.86
CA THR A 207 10.15 11.18 4.98
C THR A 207 11.63 11.07 4.62
N SER A 208 11.98 10.41 3.51
CA SER A 208 13.38 10.12 3.14
C SER A 208 14.28 11.35 3.10
N HIS A 209 13.76 12.47 2.57
CA HIS A 209 14.53 13.72 2.49
C HIS A 209 14.90 14.25 3.88
N VAL A 210 13.92 14.31 4.79
CA VAL A 210 14.14 14.81 6.16
C VAL A 210 15.04 13.88 6.94
N GLU A 211 14.85 12.57 6.83
CA GLU A 211 15.67 11.56 7.47
C GLU A 211 17.11 11.62 6.96
N LEU A 212 17.31 11.79 5.65
CA LEU A 212 18.65 11.95 5.06
C LEU A 212 19.35 13.22 5.58
N LEU A 213 18.65 14.35 5.66
CA LEU A 213 19.23 15.57 6.23
C LEU A 213 19.65 15.39 7.69
N ASN A 214 18.83 14.71 8.49
CA ASN A 214 19.16 14.40 9.88
C ASN A 214 20.37 13.47 9.98
N ALA A 215 20.44 12.43 9.16
CA ALA A 215 21.58 11.52 9.10
C ALA A 215 22.88 12.25 8.70
N LEU A 216 22.81 13.10 7.68
CA LEU A 216 23.95 13.92 7.24
C LEU A 216 24.41 14.89 8.34
N ALA A 217 23.48 15.54 9.04
CA ALA A 217 23.80 16.42 10.15
C ALA A 217 24.54 15.67 11.28
N GLN A 218 24.07 14.48 11.64
CA GLN A 218 24.73 13.64 12.64
C GLN A 218 26.16 13.24 12.25
N LEU A 219 26.39 12.89 10.98
CA LEU A 219 27.72 12.52 10.48
C LEU A 219 28.65 13.74 10.38
N ASN A 220 28.11 14.90 9.93
CA ASN A 220 28.88 16.13 9.83
C ASN A 220 29.40 16.61 11.20
N HIS A 221 28.64 16.45 12.28
CA HIS A 221 29.09 16.73 13.64
C HIS A 221 30.31 15.88 14.09
N LYS A 222 30.55 14.75 13.40
CA LYS A 222 31.69 13.84 13.63
C LYS A 222 32.85 14.07 12.65
N ASN A 223 32.86 15.21 11.92
CA ASN A 223 33.88 15.56 10.93
C ASN A 223 34.03 14.56 9.79
N CYS A 224 32.92 14.05 9.30
CA CYS A 224 32.87 13.12 8.17
C CYS A 224 33.46 13.77 6.91
N LYS A 225 34.50 13.16 6.32
CA LYS A 225 35.20 13.66 5.11
C LYS A 225 34.66 13.03 3.83
N GLY A 226 34.05 11.87 3.90
CA GLY A 226 33.46 11.16 2.77
C GLY A 226 32.27 10.33 3.20
N LEU A 227 31.36 10.08 2.25
CA LEU A 227 30.10 9.41 2.52
C LEU A 227 29.89 8.22 1.56
N ILE A 228 29.47 7.09 2.10
CA ILE A 228 28.97 5.94 1.37
C ILE A 228 27.45 5.91 1.55
N ILE A 229 26.73 6.00 0.42
CA ILE A 229 25.29 5.85 0.41
C ILE A 229 24.95 4.47 -0.18
N ASP A 230 24.34 3.61 0.62
CA ASP A 230 23.92 2.28 0.21
C ASP A 230 22.42 2.29 -0.11
N ILE A 231 22.12 2.02 -1.36
CA ILE A 231 20.75 1.94 -1.90
C ILE A 231 20.39 0.53 -2.38
N ARG A 232 21.19 -0.48 -2.00
CA ARG A 232 20.94 -1.86 -2.39
C ARG A 232 19.70 -2.39 -1.69
N GLY A 233 18.85 -3.06 -2.45
CA GLY A 233 17.59 -3.62 -1.94
C GLY A 233 16.45 -2.60 -1.77
N ASN A 234 16.67 -1.41 -2.33
CA ASN A 234 15.65 -0.35 -2.35
C ASN A 234 14.56 -0.66 -3.39
#